data_bceb09bc2e12df7eccedbe4f8e7baa06
#
_entry.id   bceb09bc2e12df7eccedbe4f8e7baa06
#
_cell.length_a   1.000
_cell.length_b   1.000
_cell.length_c   1.000
_cell.angle_alpha   90.00
_cell.angle_beta   90.00
_cell.angle_gamma   90.00
#
_symmetry.space_group_name_H-M   'P 1'
#
loop_
_entity.id
_entity.type
_entity.pdbx_description
1 polymer ?
#
loop_
_entity_poly.entity_id
_entity_poly.type
_entity_poly.pdbx_seq_one_letter_code
_entity_poly.pdbx_strand_id
1 'polypeptide(L)'
;DGEIDEQDFLDRAKLLCSLGQTVLISDFKEYYKLVEYFSLYTKKKIGITMGINNLIEIFNPKYYTQLSGGILEAFGKLFFKNVKVFAYPMLDENGQIVNSDNLKVHPRMKELYKFFKYNGKVEDVVDYDINHLKIFSREVLKLINSGDPKWEDMLPNGVSKLIKEQKLFGYK
;
A
#
# COMPACT_ATOMS: atom_id res chain seq x y z
N ASP A 1 6.73 -15.42 7.22
CA ASP A 1 6.48 -14.58 8.40
C ASP A 1 7.87 -14.31 9.02
N GLY A 2 8.47 -13.17 8.65
CA GLY A 2 9.70 -12.69 9.27
C GLY A 2 9.38 -11.99 10.59
N GLU A 3 10.34 -11.98 11.51
CA GLU A 3 10.25 -11.13 12.70
C GLU A 3 10.02 -9.67 12.26
N ILE A 4 9.11 -9.00 12.96
CA ILE A 4 8.84 -7.58 12.73
C ILE A 4 10.06 -6.83 13.28
N ASP A 5 10.75 -6.09 12.43
CA ASP A 5 11.76 -5.14 12.86
C ASP A 5 11.03 -3.94 13.51
N GLU A 6 10.92 -3.98 14.82
CA GLU A 6 10.23 -2.95 15.61
C GLU A 6 10.84 -1.57 15.40
N GLN A 7 12.16 -1.50 15.24
CA GLN A 7 12.85 -0.23 15.05
C GLN A 7 12.52 0.37 13.67
N ASP A 8 12.57 -0.43 12.58
CA ASP A 8 12.19 0.02 11.25
C ASP A 8 10.72 0.50 11.23
N PHE A 9 9.84 -0.23 11.93
CA PHE A 9 8.43 0.15 12.05
C PHE A 9 8.24 1.50 12.77
N LEU A 10 8.92 1.71 13.89
CA LEU A 10 8.87 2.96 14.66
C LEU A 10 9.49 4.12 13.88
N ASP A 11 10.60 3.88 13.17
CA ASP A 11 11.25 4.89 12.33
C ASP A 11 10.34 5.36 11.20
N ARG A 12 9.58 4.46 10.56
CA ARG A 12 8.57 4.80 9.55
C ARG A 12 7.46 5.67 10.13
N ALA A 13 6.91 5.27 11.28
CA ALA A 13 5.86 6.04 11.95
C ALA A 13 6.37 7.44 12.32
N LYS A 14 7.57 7.55 12.88
CA LYS A 14 8.21 8.80 13.27
C LYS A 14 8.47 9.71 12.07
N LEU A 15 8.99 9.15 10.97
CA LEU A 15 9.22 9.91 9.74
C LEU A 15 7.92 10.49 9.19
N LEU A 16 6.86 9.66 9.07
CA LEU A 16 5.56 10.12 8.57
C LEU A 16 4.95 11.20 9.44
N CYS A 17 5.03 11.06 10.79
CA CYS A 17 4.59 12.10 11.71
C CYS A 17 5.38 13.40 11.52
N SER A 18 6.71 13.32 11.33
CA SER A 18 7.58 14.49 11.08
C SER A 18 7.24 15.21 9.77
N LEU A 19 6.62 14.50 8.82
CA LEU A 19 6.11 15.07 7.56
C LEU A 19 4.68 15.62 7.68
N GLY A 20 4.12 15.67 8.89
CA GLY A 20 2.78 16.17 9.16
C GLY A 20 1.65 15.18 8.81
N GLN A 21 1.98 13.91 8.57
CA GLN A 21 0.98 12.87 8.32
C GLN A 21 0.38 12.36 9.62
N THR A 22 -0.90 11.99 9.58
CA THR A 22 -1.53 11.27 10.69
C THR A 22 -1.23 9.78 10.55
N VAL A 23 -0.62 9.19 11.57
CA VAL A 23 -0.25 7.77 11.58
C VAL A 23 -1.16 7.00 12.52
N LEU A 24 -1.84 6.00 11.99
CA LEU A 24 -2.59 5.01 12.75
C LEU A 24 -1.76 3.72 12.81
N ILE A 25 -1.45 3.27 14.01
CA ILE A 25 -0.82 1.96 14.26
C ILE A 25 -1.92 0.98 14.63
N SER A 26 -1.98 -0.15 13.93
CA SER A 26 -2.98 -1.19 14.19
C SER A 26 -2.38 -2.58 13.93
N ASP A 27 -3.02 -3.60 14.46
CA ASP A 27 -2.73 -5.01 14.21
C ASP A 27 -3.64 -5.63 13.12
N PHE A 28 -4.41 -4.81 12.42
CA PHE A 28 -5.26 -5.26 11.33
C PHE A 28 -4.42 -5.73 10.14
N LYS A 29 -4.43 -7.01 9.86
CA LYS A 29 -3.73 -7.60 8.72
C LYS A 29 -4.49 -7.42 7.41
N GLU A 30 -5.83 -7.42 7.48
CA GLU A 30 -6.70 -7.35 6.31
C GLU A 30 -7.44 -6.02 6.24
N TYR A 31 -7.47 -5.43 5.05
CA TYR A 31 -8.07 -4.11 4.81
C TYR A 31 -9.57 -4.02 5.17
N TYR A 32 -10.34 -5.11 5.05
CA TYR A 32 -11.75 -5.09 5.43
C TYR A 32 -11.95 -4.81 6.92
N LYS A 33 -11.08 -5.33 7.79
CA LYS A 33 -11.13 -5.06 9.24
C LYS A 33 -10.86 -3.59 9.55
N LEU A 34 -9.88 -3.00 8.84
CA LEU A 34 -9.58 -1.58 8.96
C LEU A 34 -10.77 -0.72 8.53
N VAL A 35 -11.45 -1.08 7.43
CA VAL A 35 -12.64 -0.38 6.96
C VAL A 35 -13.80 -0.52 7.95
N GLU A 36 -14.04 -1.71 8.48
CA GLU A 36 -15.07 -1.93 9.52
C GLU A 36 -14.78 -1.04 10.73
N TYR A 37 -13.54 -0.99 11.19
CA TYR A 37 -13.13 -0.13 12.31
C TYR A 37 -13.41 1.34 12.02
N PHE A 38 -12.95 1.90 10.90
CA PHE A 38 -13.21 3.28 10.55
C PHE A 38 -14.70 3.58 10.37
N SER A 39 -15.48 2.63 9.90
CA SER A 39 -16.93 2.79 9.71
C SER A 39 -17.71 3.01 11.00
N LEU A 40 -17.11 2.69 12.16
CA LEU A 40 -17.67 3.01 13.47
C LEU A 40 -17.60 4.51 13.77
N TYR A 41 -16.58 5.19 13.24
CA TYR A 41 -16.27 6.58 13.58
C TYR A 41 -16.64 7.58 12.49
N THR A 42 -16.81 7.14 11.24
CA THR A 42 -17.13 8.04 10.14
C THR A 42 -18.14 7.46 9.15
N LYS A 43 -18.97 8.34 8.59
CA LYS A 43 -19.85 8.04 7.44
C LYS A 43 -19.33 8.67 6.14
N LYS A 44 -18.17 9.32 6.18
CA LYS A 44 -17.53 9.91 5.00
C LYS A 44 -17.03 8.84 4.05
N LYS A 45 -16.71 9.26 2.83
CA LYS A 45 -16.04 8.40 1.84
C LYS A 45 -14.64 8.02 2.36
N ILE A 46 -14.27 6.75 2.19
CA ILE A 46 -12.95 6.22 2.53
C ILE A 46 -12.25 5.85 1.22
N GLY A 47 -11.15 6.52 0.94
CA GLY A 47 -10.23 6.14 -0.14
C GLY A 47 -9.06 5.37 0.45
N ILE A 48 -8.74 4.22 -0.14
CA ILE A 48 -7.57 3.43 0.23
C ILE A 48 -6.62 3.45 -0.95
N THR A 49 -5.46 4.08 -0.79
CA THR A 49 -4.42 4.05 -1.83
C THR A 49 -3.47 2.88 -1.56
N MET A 50 -3.22 2.07 -2.59
CA MET A 50 -2.28 0.95 -2.49
C MET A 50 -1.59 0.68 -3.83
N GLY A 51 -0.40 0.10 -3.78
CA GLY A 51 0.30 -0.36 -4.99
C GLY A 51 -0.37 -1.59 -5.62
N ILE A 52 -0.10 -1.81 -6.91
CA ILE A 52 -0.66 -2.94 -7.68
C ILE A 52 -0.43 -4.29 -7.02
N ASN A 53 0.75 -4.53 -6.43
CA ASN A 53 1.03 -5.81 -5.76
C ASN A 53 0.07 -6.06 -4.58
N ASN A 54 -0.21 -5.03 -3.77
CA ASN A 54 -1.17 -5.14 -2.68
C ASN A 54 -2.60 -5.34 -3.21
N LEU A 55 -2.95 -4.67 -4.32
CA LEU A 55 -4.25 -4.87 -4.97
C LEU A 55 -4.42 -6.32 -5.45
N ILE A 56 -3.39 -6.92 -6.05
CA ILE A 56 -3.42 -8.34 -6.45
C ILE A 56 -3.60 -9.25 -5.22
N GLU A 57 -2.87 -8.96 -4.12
CA GLU A 57 -2.93 -9.77 -2.90
C GLU A 57 -4.30 -9.71 -2.21
N ILE A 58 -4.99 -8.57 -2.19
CA ILE A 58 -6.35 -8.53 -1.61
C ILE A 58 -7.37 -9.38 -2.40
N PHE A 59 -7.10 -9.67 -3.70
CA PHE A 59 -7.90 -10.60 -4.50
C PHE A 59 -7.46 -12.07 -4.37
N ASN A 60 -6.58 -12.39 -3.40
CA ASN A 60 -6.13 -13.75 -3.16
C ASN A 60 -7.01 -14.41 -2.09
N PRO A 61 -7.81 -15.44 -2.43
CA PRO A 61 -8.76 -16.04 -1.50
C PRO A 61 -8.10 -16.72 -0.29
N LYS A 62 -6.80 -17.03 -0.35
CA LYS A 62 -6.07 -17.66 0.77
C LYS A 62 -6.13 -16.86 2.08
N TYR A 63 -6.31 -15.53 2.00
CA TYR A 63 -6.36 -14.67 3.18
C TYR A 63 -7.72 -14.63 3.89
N TYR A 64 -8.74 -15.28 3.32
CA TYR A 64 -10.13 -15.19 3.81
C TYR A 64 -10.74 -16.54 4.17
N THR A 65 -9.92 -17.57 4.31
CA THR A 65 -10.37 -18.95 4.59
C THR A 65 -11.03 -19.10 5.96
N GLN A 66 -10.76 -18.17 6.88
CA GLN A 66 -11.39 -18.12 8.21
C GLN A 66 -12.80 -17.51 8.21
N LEU A 67 -13.22 -16.88 7.10
CA LEU A 67 -14.57 -16.33 6.96
C LEU A 67 -15.51 -17.36 6.34
N SER A 68 -16.73 -17.49 6.87
CA SER A 68 -17.73 -18.43 6.35
C SER A 68 -18.09 -18.15 4.89
N GLY A 69 -18.17 -16.88 4.50
CA GLY A 69 -18.39 -16.45 3.13
C GLY A 69 -17.10 -16.21 2.33
N GLY A 70 -15.93 -16.54 2.91
CA GLY A 70 -14.64 -16.38 2.25
C GLY A 70 -14.37 -14.95 1.75
N ILE A 71 -13.78 -14.85 0.55
CA ILE A 71 -13.48 -13.56 -0.07
C ILE A 71 -14.72 -12.70 -0.35
N LEU A 72 -15.87 -13.30 -0.61
CA LEU A 72 -17.11 -12.56 -0.87
C LEU A 72 -17.59 -11.83 0.39
N GLU A 73 -17.49 -12.47 1.55
CA GLU A 73 -17.79 -11.81 2.83
C GLU A 73 -16.81 -10.67 3.10
N ALA A 74 -15.52 -10.91 2.93
CA ALA A 74 -14.50 -9.88 3.10
C ALA A 74 -14.74 -8.68 2.21
N PHE A 75 -15.10 -8.90 0.95
CA PHE A 75 -15.33 -7.84 -0.02
C PHE A 75 -16.65 -7.11 0.18
N GLY A 76 -17.68 -7.81 0.68
CA GLY A 76 -18.90 -7.15 1.16
C GLY A 76 -18.61 -6.14 2.27
N LYS A 77 -17.66 -6.44 3.16
CA LYS A 77 -17.21 -5.56 4.23
C LYS A 77 -16.28 -4.46 3.72
N LEU A 78 -15.28 -4.81 2.88
CA LEU A 78 -14.29 -3.88 2.35
C LEU A 78 -14.92 -2.80 1.48
N PHE A 79 -15.77 -3.19 0.53
CA PHE A 79 -16.39 -2.27 -0.44
C PHE A 79 -17.77 -1.78 -0.01
N PHE A 80 -18.08 -1.94 1.28
CA PHE A 80 -19.35 -1.48 1.82
C PHE A 80 -19.52 0.03 1.64
N LYS A 81 -20.68 0.44 1.06
CA LYS A 81 -21.07 1.84 0.83
C LYS A 81 -20.01 2.69 0.09
N ASN A 82 -19.28 3.53 0.82
CA ASN A 82 -18.51 4.64 0.28
C ASN A 82 -16.99 4.38 0.25
N VAL A 83 -16.57 3.11 0.20
CA VAL A 83 -15.15 2.76 0.09
C VAL A 83 -14.73 2.61 -1.36
N LYS A 84 -13.57 3.15 -1.69
CA LYS A 84 -12.93 3.06 -2.99
C LYS A 84 -11.44 2.78 -2.82
N VAL A 85 -10.88 1.91 -3.65
CA VAL A 85 -9.45 1.64 -3.73
C VAL A 85 -8.85 2.42 -4.89
N PHE A 86 -7.76 3.14 -4.64
CA PHE A 86 -6.95 3.81 -5.64
C PHE A 86 -5.66 3.03 -5.84
N ALA A 87 -5.50 2.47 -7.03
CA ALA A 87 -4.35 1.68 -7.42
C ALA A 87 -3.20 2.58 -7.88
N TYR A 88 -2.08 2.54 -7.16
CA TYR A 88 -0.85 3.20 -7.60
C TYR A 88 -0.11 2.26 -8.55
N PRO A 89 0.17 2.68 -9.80
CA PRO A 89 0.76 1.82 -10.80
C PRO A 89 2.20 1.43 -10.44
N MET A 90 2.72 0.42 -11.14
CA MET A 90 4.12 -0.02 -11.02
C MET A 90 4.69 -0.31 -12.40
N LEU A 91 6.00 -0.45 -12.51
CA LEU A 91 6.64 -1.02 -13.69
C LEU A 91 6.86 -2.52 -13.49
N ASP A 92 6.61 -3.30 -14.54
CA ASP A 92 7.01 -4.70 -14.58
C ASP A 92 8.50 -4.86 -14.92
N GLU A 93 8.96 -6.10 -15.02
CA GLU A 93 10.36 -6.46 -15.33
C GLU A 93 10.79 -5.96 -16.71
N ASN A 94 9.86 -5.72 -17.63
CA ASN A 94 10.10 -5.20 -18.97
C ASN A 94 9.98 -3.66 -19.04
N GLY A 95 9.73 -2.99 -17.91
CA GLY A 95 9.54 -1.55 -17.83
C GLY A 95 8.16 -1.09 -18.36
N GLN A 96 7.19 -1.99 -18.48
CA GLN A 96 5.83 -1.65 -18.87
C GLN A 96 5.00 -1.28 -17.64
N ILE A 97 4.12 -0.28 -17.81
CA ILE A 97 3.24 0.16 -16.73
C ILE A 97 2.16 -0.90 -16.49
N VAL A 98 2.12 -1.39 -15.24
CA VAL A 98 1.03 -2.23 -14.74
C VAL A 98 0.11 -1.37 -13.88
N ASN A 99 -1.15 -1.35 -14.24
CA ASN A 99 -2.22 -0.59 -13.59
C ASN A 99 -3.45 -1.48 -13.36
N SER A 100 -4.57 -0.89 -12.93
CA SER A 100 -5.79 -1.63 -12.66
C SER A 100 -6.46 -2.23 -13.91
N ASP A 101 -6.08 -1.80 -15.14
CA ASP A 101 -6.63 -2.34 -16.37
C ASP A 101 -5.95 -3.61 -16.85
N ASN A 102 -4.64 -3.74 -16.59
CA ASN A 102 -3.82 -4.82 -17.14
C ASN A 102 -3.19 -5.74 -16.09
N LEU A 103 -3.39 -5.48 -14.79
CA LEU A 103 -2.91 -6.37 -13.73
C LEU A 103 -3.48 -7.78 -13.85
N LYS A 104 -2.73 -8.77 -13.36
CA LYS A 104 -3.12 -10.18 -13.40
C LYS A 104 -3.53 -10.66 -12.02
N VAL A 105 -4.83 -10.73 -11.74
CA VAL A 105 -5.37 -11.41 -10.56
C VAL A 105 -5.43 -12.92 -10.80
N HIS A 106 -5.58 -13.69 -9.73
CA HIS A 106 -5.79 -15.14 -9.82
C HIS A 106 -6.95 -15.45 -10.80
N PRO A 107 -6.83 -16.43 -11.72
CA PRO A 107 -7.83 -16.69 -12.77
C PRO A 107 -9.27 -16.82 -12.25
N ARG A 108 -9.48 -17.49 -11.11
CA ARG A 108 -10.80 -17.64 -10.48
C ARG A 108 -11.39 -16.33 -9.96
N MET A 109 -10.57 -15.29 -9.77
CA MET A 109 -10.98 -13.98 -9.25
C MET A 109 -11.19 -12.94 -10.35
N LYS A 110 -10.92 -13.29 -11.59
CA LYS A 110 -10.95 -12.36 -12.72
C LYS A 110 -12.31 -11.65 -12.88
N GLU A 111 -13.40 -12.41 -12.80
CA GLU A 111 -14.75 -11.83 -12.99
C GLU A 111 -15.18 -11.02 -11.76
N LEU A 112 -14.78 -11.43 -10.56
CA LEU A 112 -15.01 -10.66 -9.34
C LEU A 112 -14.23 -9.33 -9.38
N TYR A 113 -12.98 -9.36 -9.83
CA TYR A 113 -12.18 -8.16 -10.03
C TYR A 113 -12.83 -7.18 -11.02
N LYS A 114 -13.25 -7.69 -12.18
CA LYS A 114 -13.97 -6.89 -13.20
C LYS A 114 -15.23 -6.26 -12.63
N PHE A 115 -16.01 -7.01 -11.84
CA PHE A 115 -17.21 -6.50 -11.19
C PHE A 115 -16.89 -5.26 -10.33
N PHE A 116 -15.89 -5.32 -9.46
CA PHE A 116 -15.54 -4.18 -8.61
C PHE A 116 -14.96 -3.02 -9.40
N LYS A 117 -14.16 -3.28 -10.43
CA LYS A 117 -13.62 -2.25 -11.30
C LYS A 117 -14.74 -1.55 -12.10
N TYR A 118 -15.61 -2.32 -12.74
CA TYR A 118 -16.74 -1.79 -13.51
C TYR A 118 -17.67 -0.92 -12.66
N ASN A 119 -17.84 -1.27 -11.39
CA ASN A 119 -18.64 -0.49 -10.44
C ASN A 119 -17.87 0.68 -9.80
N GLY A 120 -16.71 1.06 -10.30
CA GLY A 120 -15.92 2.19 -9.82
C GLY A 120 -15.41 2.02 -8.39
N LYS A 121 -15.25 0.78 -7.92
CA LYS A 121 -14.68 0.48 -6.60
C LYS A 121 -13.16 0.41 -6.62
N VAL A 122 -12.58 0.22 -7.79
CA VAL A 122 -11.14 0.26 -8.03
C VAL A 122 -10.89 1.26 -9.16
N GLU A 123 -10.06 2.26 -8.90
CA GLU A 123 -9.63 3.29 -9.86
C GLU A 123 -8.12 3.43 -9.81
N ASP A 124 -7.51 3.93 -10.87
CA ASP A 124 -6.08 4.22 -10.87
C ASP A 124 -5.79 5.62 -10.32
N VAL A 125 -4.66 5.75 -9.66
CA VAL A 125 -4.03 7.05 -9.46
C VAL A 125 -3.47 7.48 -10.81
N VAL A 126 -3.92 8.64 -11.30
CA VAL A 126 -3.59 9.13 -12.66
C VAL A 126 -2.50 10.21 -12.67
N ASP A 127 -2.33 10.90 -11.54
CA ASP A 127 -1.32 11.96 -11.40
C ASP A 127 -0.11 11.41 -10.64
N TYR A 128 0.86 10.86 -11.39
CA TYR A 128 2.10 10.31 -10.86
C TYR A 128 3.28 10.57 -11.81
N ASP A 129 4.47 10.68 -11.23
CA ASP A 129 5.71 10.73 -12.00
C ASP A 129 6.19 9.31 -12.31
N ILE A 130 6.35 8.98 -13.59
CA ILE A 130 6.83 7.68 -14.05
C ILE A 130 8.21 7.33 -13.48
N ASN A 131 9.05 8.32 -13.19
CA ASN A 131 10.36 8.08 -12.60
C ASN A 131 10.26 7.53 -11.19
N HIS A 132 9.21 7.88 -10.46
CA HIS A 132 8.97 7.37 -9.11
C HIS A 132 8.53 5.90 -9.09
N LEU A 133 8.00 5.37 -10.20
CA LEU A 133 7.59 3.96 -10.30
C LEU A 133 8.77 2.98 -10.24
N LYS A 134 9.98 3.47 -10.37
CA LYS A 134 11.23 2.68 -10.28
C LYS A 134 11.78 2.62 -8.84
N ILE A 135 11.20 3.39 -7.92
CA ILE A 135 11.70 3.50 -6.55
C ILE A 135 11.06 2.42 -5.68
N PHE A 136 11.87 1.53 -5.16
CA PHE A 136 11.44 0.50 -4.22
C PHE A 136 12.02 0.77 -2.83
N SER A 137 11.17 0.83 -1.82
CA SER A 137 11.57 1.14 -0.44
C SER A 137 12.66 0.22 0.10
N ARG A 138 12.68 -1.06 -0.32
CA ARG A 138 13.72 -2.02 0.07
C ARG A 138 15.10 -1.67 -0.51
N GLU A 139 15.16 -1.12 -1.72
CA GLU A 139 16.41 -0.64 -2.31
C GLU A 139 16.91 0.60 -1.59
N VAL A 140 16.03 1.55 -1.33
CA VAL A 140 16.36 2.77 -0.57
C VAL A 140 16.96 2.37 0.79
N LEU A 141 16.33 1.45 1.52
CA LEU A 141 16.82 0.98 2.81
C LEU A 141 18.21 0.32 2.72
N LYS A 142 18.46 -0.49 1.67
CA LYS A 142 19.78 -1.08 1.42
C LYS A 142 20.85 -0.01 1.18
N LEU A 143 20.54 1.02 0.39
CA LEU A 143 21.46 2.11 0.10
C LEU A 143 21.76 2.95 1.35
N ILE A 144 20.76 3.23 2.20
CA ILE A 144 20.96 3.89 3.50
C ILE A 144 21.95 3.09 4.35
N ASN A 145 21.71 1.79 4.51
CA ASN A 145 22.54 0.92 5.33
C ASN A 145 23.96 0.70 4.79
N SER A 146 24.14 0.78 3.46
CA SER A 146 25.47 0.69 2.83
C SER A 146 26.23 2.02 2.81
N GLY A 147 25.57 3.14 3.13
CA GLY A 147 26.15 4.48 3.05
C GLY A 147 26.29 5.03 1.63
N ASP A 148 25.61 4.42 0.63
CA ASP A 148 25.60 4.94 -0.75
C ASP A 148 24.66 6.15 -0.84
N PRO A 149 25.14 7.37 -1.19
CA PRO A 149 24.34 8.58 -1.15
C PRO A 149 23.18 8.62 -2.17
N LYS A 150 23.14 7.71 -3.13
CA LYS A 150 22.08 7.67 -4.17
C LYS A 150 20.66 7.59 -3.62
N TRP A 151 20.49 7.08 -2.40
CA TRP A 151 19.17 7.01 -1.79
C TRP A 151 18.53 8.39 -1.57
N GLU A 152 19.33 9.45 -1.48
CA GLU A 152 18.83 10.81 -1.23
C GLU A 152 17.98 11.32 -2.40
N ASP A 153 18.39 11.01 -3.63
CA ASP A 153 17.67 11.39 -4.86
C ASP A 153 16.38 10.54 -5.07
N MET A 154 16.22 9.47 -4.31
CA MET A 154 15.06 8.58 -4.39
C MET A 154 13.94 8.99 -3.42
N LEU A 155 14.13 10.05 -2.66
CA LEU A 155 13.20 10.49 -1.63
C LEU A 155 12.60 11.87 -1.95
N PRO A 156 11.40 12.15 -1.43
CA PRO A 156 10.84 13.49 -1.49
C PRO A 156 11.75 14.52 -0.82
N ASN A 157 11.67 15.77 -1.29
CA ASN A 157 12.47 16.88 -0.75
C ASN A 157 12.34 16.99 0.77
N GLY A 158 13.49 17.10 1.44
CA GLY A 158 13.59 17.25 2.89
C GLY A 158 13.55 15.95 3.69
N VAL A 159 13.13 14.82 3.09
CA VAL A 159 13.05 13.53 3.80
C VAL A 159 14.46 13.02 4.14
N SER A 160 15.42 13.14 3.21
CA SER A 160 16.81 12.73 3.47
C SER A 160 17.42 13.49 4.64
N LYS A 161 17.11 14.77 4.78
CA LYS A 161 17.55 15.58 5.92
C LYS A 161 16.99 15.05 7.24
N LEU A 162 15.70 14.75 7.29
CA LEU A 162 15.04 14.17 8.48
C LEU A 162 15.65 12.83 8.89
N ILE A 163 15.93 11.96 7.91
CA ILE A 163 16.56 10.66 8.16
C ILE A 163 17.95 10.83 8.81
N LYS A 164 18.76 11.75 8.26
CA LYS A 164 20.10 12.06 8.78
C LYS A 164 20.06 12.65 10.18
N GLU A 165 19.24 13.68 10.40
CA GLU A 165 19.12 14.39 11.66
C GLU A 165 18.60 13.49 12.78
N GLN A 166 17.66 12.60 12.48
CA GLN A 166 17.01 11.71 13.46
C GLN A 166 17.66 10.31 13.51
N LYS A 167 18.68 10.06 12.68
CA LYS A 167 19.38 8.76 12.55
C LYS A 167 18.42 7.59 12.35
N LEU A 168 17.42 7.77 11.46
CA LEU A 168 16.41 6.75 11.20
C LEU A 168 16.98 5.64 10.30
N PHE A 169 16.36 4.48 10.33
CA PHE A 169 16.67 3.33 9.46
C PHE A 169 18.14 2.86 9.53
N GLY A 170 18.80 3.03 10.68
CA GLY A 170 20.19 2.65 10.85
C GLY A 170 21.19 3.58 10.17
N TYR A 171 20.79 4.79 9.77
CA TYR A 171 21.70 5.81 9.25
C TYR A 171 22.76 6.18 10.30
N LYS A 172 24.05 6.13 9.91
CA LYS A 172 25.21 6.34 10.78
C LYS A 172 25.70 7.78 10.76
#